data_f0434c2f5fa63b01c5f16df46a7ae647
#
_entry.id   f0434c2f5fa63b01c5f16df46a7ae647
#
_cell.length_a   1.000
_cell.length_b   1.000
_cell.length_c   1.000
_cell.angle_alpha   90.00
_cell.angle_beta   90.00
_cell.angle_gamma   90.00
#
_symmetry.space_group_name_H-M   'P 1'
#
loop_
_entity.id
_entity.type
_entity.pdbx_description
1 polymer ?
#
loop_
_entity_poly.entity_id
_entity_poly.type
_entity_poly.pdbx_seq_one_letter_code
_entity_poly.pdbx_strand_id
1 'polypeptide(L)'
;MGELRRLAMLNSDGKDRPPLADPPGCQTTLIDLRTRVLARTPYDRLLTELVTLDAAERAIEEGYDALYIDTFGDYAIDAIRAVTDIPVVGAGEASLAAAAGYGRFTIVTVWPRSMRFIYEERLRTCPGGDQCVRVHYLSAEAELDMVARAQSVRERMRRRERTVLEELGEACRQAAAADGANAVLLGCTCMSPIAAELQAWCDVPVLDPSALGQRAAFDAVMNGDRDGARPRTMRTGQARRLVDLWLRHDAAANKSEACDVCVIGDSTEEDQ
;
A
#
# COMPACT_ATOMS: atom_id res chain seq x y z
N MET A 1 -26.98 -10.33 18.61
CA MET A 1 -26.24 -9.98 17.39
C MET A 1 -25.17 -9.01 17.85
N GLY A 2 -23.89 -9.35 17.64
CA GLY A 2 -22.79 -8.41 17.95
C GLY A 2 -22.88 -7.17 17.06
N GLU A 3 -22.34 -6.04 17.55
CA GLU A 3 -22.24 -4.81 16.78
C GLU A 3 -21.33 -5.03 15.55
N LEU A 4 -21.74 -4.50 14.39
CA LEU A 4 -20.98 -4.60 13.15
C LEU A 4 -19.69 -3.79 13.28
N ARG A 5 -18.55 -4.43 13.09
CA ARG A 5 -17.22 -3.76 13.10
C ARG A 5 -16.94 -3.13 11.75
N ARG A 6 -16.40 -1.91 11.76
CA ARG A 6 -16.14 -1.14 10.54
C ARG A 6 -14.63 -0.97 10.35
N LEU A 7 -14.09 -1.53 9.26
CA LEU A 7 -12.70 -1.40 8.86
C LEU A 7 -12.56 -0.36 7.74
N ALA A 8 -11.75 0.68 7.96
CA ALA A 8 -11.39 1.62 6.90
C ALA A 8 -10.12 1.15 6.19
N MET A 9 -10.18 0.91 4.89
CA MET A 9 -9.04 0.58 4.04
C MET A 9 -8.56 1.84 3.32
N LEU A 10 -7.38 2.31 3.68
CA LEU A 10 -6.79 3.55 3.17
C LEU A 10 -5.84 3.27 2.01
N ASN A 11 -5.75 4.21 1.08
CA ASN A 11 -4.75 4.22 0.01
C ASN A 11 -4.81 2.99 -0.92
N SER A 12 -6.00 2.41 -1.09
CA SER A 12 -6.20 1.29 -2.01
C SER A 12 -6.49 1.79 -3.43
N ASP A 13 -5.91 1.09 -4.41
CA ASP A 13 -6.33 1.19 -5.81
C ASP A 13 -7.56 0.30 -6.04
N GLY A 14 -8.59 0.47 -5.20
CA GLY A 14 -9.74 -0.43 -5.07
C GLY A 14 -10.50 -0.75 -6.36
N LYS A 15 -10.31 0.02 -7.43
CA LYS A 15 -10.87 -0.28 -8.76
C LYS A 15 -10.24 -1.54 -9.37
N ASP A 16 -8.99 -1.85 -9.02
CA ASP A 16 -8.20 -2.90 -9.65
C ASP A 16 -8.13 -4.19 -8.83
N ARG A 17 -8.47 -4.07 -7.56
CA ARG A 17 -8.41 -5.17 -6.61
C ARG A 17 -9.51 -5.00 -5.57
N PRO A 18 -10.56 -5.83 -5.67
CA PRO A 18 -11.57 -5.85 -4.61
C PRO A 18 -10.91 -6.30 -3.30
N PRO A 19 -11.33 -5.76 -2.15
CA PRO A 19 -10.94 -6.27 -0.85
C PRO A 19 -11.21 -7.78 -0.74
N LEU A 20 -10.50 -8.46 0.17
CA LEU A 20 -10.89 -9.80 0.57
C LEU A 20 -12.33 -9.77 1.10
N ALA A 21 -13.03 -10.90 1.00
CA ALA A 21 -14.36 -10.99 1.58
C ALA A 21 -14.31 -10.71 3.08
N ASP A 22 -15.20 -9.84 3.56
CA ASP A 22 -15.30 -9.50 4.95
C ASP A 22 -15.66 -10.74 5.79
N PRO A 23 -15.04 -10.93 6.96
CA PRO A 23 -15.46 -11.94 7.90
C PRO A 23 -16.84 -11.57 8.50
N PRO A 24 -17.61 -12.56 8.98
CA PRO A 24 -18.90 -12.31 9.62
C PRO A 24 -18.78 -11.27 10.75
N GLY A 25 -19.59 -10.22 10.69
CA GLY A 25 -19.59 -9.14 11.69
C GLY A 25 -18.59 -8.02 11.40
N CYS A 26 -17.90 -8.04 10.26
CA CYS A 26 -17.05 -6.94 9.78
C CYS A 26 -17.61 -6.33 8.49
N GLN A 27 -17.31 -5.05 8.28
CA GLN A 27 -17.55 -4.34 7.02
C GLN A 27 -16.35 -3.48 6.66
N THR A 28 -15.73 -3.77 5.52
CA THR A 28 -14.64 -2.96 4.97
C THR A 28 -15.18 -1.86 4.07
N THR A 29 -14.67 -0.64 4.28
CA THR A 29 -14.95 0.50 3.42
C THR A 29 -13.63 1.06 2.85
N LEU A 30 -13.59 1.28 1.54
CA LEU A 30 -12.47 1.94 0.90
C LEU A 30 -12.56 3.45 1.14
N ILE A 31 -11.51 4.03 1.68
CA ILE A 31 -11.38 5.47 1.90
C ILE A 31 -10.42 6.04 0.86
N ASP A 32 -10.96 6.73 -0.10
CA ASP A 32 -10.16 7.36 -1.15
C ASP A 32 -9.28 8.48 -0.61
N LEU A 33 -8.05 8.54 -1.10
CA LEU A 33 -7.21 9.71 -0.95
C LEU A 33 -7.76 10.85 -1.81
N ARG A 34 -7.90 12.03 -1.24
CA ARG A 34 -8.42 13.22 -1.94
C ARG A 34 -7.47 13.75 -3.01
N THR A 35 -6.18 13.44 -2.87
CA THR A 35 -5.13 13.63 -3.88
C THR A 35 -4.11 12.51 -3.74
N ARG A 36 -3.31 12.28 -4.77
CA ARG A 36 -2.34 11.18 -4.80
C ARG A 36 -0.97 11.71 -5.15
N VAL A 37 0.03 11.31 -4.39
CA VAL A 37 1.44 11.57 -4.67
C VAL A 37 2.14 10.22 -4.73
N LEU A 38 2.88 9.95 -5.80
CA LEU A 38 3.76 8.79 -5.85
C LEU A 38 5.05 9.11 -5.10
N ALA A 39 5.38 8.34 -4.08
CA ALA A 39 6.59 8.50 -3.28
C ALA A 39 7.85 8.10 -4.07
N ARG A 40 8.24 8.88 -5.08
CA ARG A 40 9.44 8.66 -5.92
C ARG A 40 10.72 8.95 -5.16
N THR A 41 10.66 9.91 -4.24
CA THR A 41 11.76 10.39 -3.41
C THR A 41 11.35 10.45 -1.94
N PRO A 42 12.29 10.57 -1.00
CA PRO A 42 11.97 10.86 0.40
C PRO A 42 11.14 12.15 0.60
N TYR A 43 11.30 13.15 -0.29
CA TYR A 43 10.46 14.35 -0.26
C TYR A 43 9.00 14.04 -0.64
N ASP A 44 8.77 13.33 -1.75
CA ASP A 44 7.41 12.95 -2.17
C ASP A 44 6.72 12.07 -1.14
N ARG A 45 7.51 11.25 -0.44
CA ARG A 45 7.02 10.43 0.65
C ARG A 45 6.34 11.25 1.75
N LEU A 46 6.91 12.39 2.16
CA LEU A 46 6.28 13.27 3.15
C LEU A 46 4.91 13.76 2.68
N LEU A 47 4.77 14.04 1.39
CA LEU A 47 3.49 14.44 0.82
C LEU A 47 2.50 13.26 0.78
N THR A 48 2.98 12.05 0.46
CA THR A 48 2.16 10.82 0.53
C THR A 48 1.70 10.56 1.96
N GLU A 49 2.57 10.73 2.95
CA GLU A 49 2.23 10.60 4.37
C GLU A 49 1.17 11.62 4.80
N LEU A 50 1.28 12.87 4.34
CA LEU A 50 0.30 13.90 4.63
C LEU A 50 -1.12 13.55 4.11
N VAL A 51 -1.22 13.08 2.87
CA VAL A 51 -2.52 12.72 2.29
C VAL A 51 -3.08 11.41 2.87
N THR A 52 -2.23 10.49 3.30
CA THR A 52 -2.65 9.29 4.03
C THR A 52 -3.16 9.65 5.43
N LEU A 53 -2.49 10.58 6.11
CA LEU A 53 -2.92 11.07 7.43
C LEU A 53 -4.28 11.80 7.32
N ASP A 54 -4.51 12.59 6.27
CA ASP A 54 -5.83 13.19 5.99
C ASP A 54 -6.93 12.14 5.87
N ALA A 55 -6.68 11.06 5.13
CA ALA A 55 -7.65 9.98 4.98
C ALA A 55 -7.92 9.27 6.32
N ALA A 56 -6.86 9.06 7.12
CA ALA A 56 -6.97 8.47 8.45
C ALA A 56 -7.77 9.36 9.40
N GLU A 57 -7.50 10.68 9.45
CA GLU A 57 -8.26 11.62 10.26
C GLU A 57 -9.76 11.59 9.93
N ARG A 58 -10.12 11.53 8.64
CA ARG A 58 -11.52 11.40 8.20
C ARG A 58 -12.15 10.10 8.68
N ALA A 59 -11.46 8.97 8.52
CA ALA A 59 -11.97 7.68 8.97
C ALA A 59 -12.14 7.62 10.50
N ILE A 60 -11.20 8.19 11.27
CA ILE A 60 -11.31 8.28 12.74
C ILE A 60 -12.53 9.12 13.13
N GLU A 61 -12.74 10.29 12.49
CA GLU A 61 -13.89 11.15 12.74
C GLU A 61 -15.23 10.49 12.38
N GLU A 62 -15.24 9.63 11.36
CA GLU A 62 -16.41 8.84 10.94
C GLU A 62 -16.68 7.62 11.83
N GLY A 63 -15.82 7.35 12.81
CA GLY A 63 -16.01 6.31 13.83
C GLY A 63 -15.77 4.89 13.31
N TYR A 64 -14.74 4.68 12.47
CA TYR A 64 -14.28 3.34 12.14
C TYR A 64 -13.60 2.66 13.33
N ASP A 65 -13.70 1.33 13.42
CA ASP A 65 -13.16 0.53 14.52
C ASP A 65 -11.68 0.16 14.32
N ALA A 66 -11.19 0.17 13.08
CA ALA A 66 -9.78 -0.03 12.74
C ALA A 66 -9.43 0.61 11.40
N LEU A 67 -8.14 0.85 11.17
CA LEU A 67 -7.58 1.36 9.92
C LEU A 67 -6.62 0.34 9.32
N TYR A 68 -6.68 0.16 8.01
CA TYR A 68 -5.73 -0.61 7.23
C TYR A 68 -5.10 0.27 6.15
N ILE A 69 -3.76 0.37 6.15
CA ILE A 69 -2.99 1.13 5.15
C ILE A 69 -2.53 0.16 4.07
N ASP A 70 -3.18 0.20 2.89
CA ASP A 70 -2.92 -0.72 1.78
C ASP A 70 -1.75 -0.28 0.91
N THR A 71 -0.60 -0.04 1.54
CA THR A 71 0.68 0.23 0.85
C THR A 71 1.82 -0.46 1.56
N PHE A 72 2.80 -0.95 0.79
CA PHE A 72 4.00 -1.57 1.37
C PHE A 72 4.84 -0.59 2.21
N GLY A 73 4.76 0.70 1.91
CA GLY A 73 5.49 1.75 2.64
C GLY A 73 4.90 2.11 3.99
N ASP A 74 3.70 1.63 4.34
CA ASP A 74 2.98 1.95 5.59
C ASP A 74 2.98 3.44 5.90
N TYR A 75 2.69 4.27 4.89
CA TYR A 75 2.82 5.73 4.99
C TYR A 75 2.02 6.32 6.14
N ALA A 76 2.68 7.15 6.96
CA ALA A 76 2.15 7.81 8.13
C ALA A 76 1.68 6.89 9.28
N ILE A 77 2.00 5.58 9.29
CA ILE A 77 1.46 4.64 10.28
C ILE A 77 1.75 5.08 11.73
N ASP A 78 2.97 5.51 12.03
CA ASP A 78 3.36 5.94 13.37
C ASP A 78 2.66 7.26 13.77
N ALA A 79 2.49 8.18 12.83
CA ALA A 79 1.77 9.41 13.04
C ALA A 79 0.28 9.17 13.31
N ILE A 80 -0.33 8.23 12.58
CA ILE A 80 -1.73 7.83 12.78
C ILE A 80 -1.88 7.16 14.15
N ARG A 81 -1.02 6.20 14.50
CA ARG A 81 -1.02 5.53 15.82
C ARG A 81 -0.85 6.51 16.97
N ALA A 82 -0.15 7.62 16.75
CA ALA A 82 0.04 8.66 17.77
C ALA A 82 -1.24 9.47 18.07
N VAL A 83 -2.25 9.45 17.19
CA VAL A 83 -3.47 10.28 17.30
C VAL A 83 -4.75 9.46 17.49
N THR A 84 -4.67 8.14 17.50
CA THR A 84 -5.85 7.26 17.67
C THR A 84 -5.54 6.10 18.61
N ASP A 85 -6.59 5.56 19.22
CA ASP A 85 -6.57 4.36 20.07
C ASP A 85 -7.15 3.12 19.33
N ILE A 86 -7.67 3.29 18.11
CA ILE A 86 -8.13 2.15 17.30
C ILE A 86 -6.93 1.46 16.64
N PRO A 87 -7.02 0.15 16.37
CA PRO A 87 -5.97 -0.59 15.67
C PRO A 87 -5.63 0.03 14.31
N VAL A 88 -4.34 0.16 14.01
CA VAL A 88 -3.83 0.61 12.72
C VAL A 88 -2.85 -0.43 12.20
N VAL A 89 -3.17 -1.03 11.07
CA VAL A 89 -2.38 -2.09 10.43
C VAL A 89 -1.84 -1.61 9.09
N GLY A 90 -0.57 -1.84 8.82
CA GLY A 90 0.07 -1.58 7.53
C GLY A 90 0.32 -2.86 6.74
N ALA A 91 0.22 -2.77 5.41
CA ALA A 91 0.50 -3.90 4.54
C ALA A 91 1.97 -4.33 4.61
N GLY A 92 2.88 -3.36 4.73
CA GLY A 92 4.33 -3.61 4.82
C GLY A 92 4.69 -4.37 6.08
N GLU A 93 4.33 -3.86 7.26
CA GLU A 93 4.66 -4.51 8.54
C GLU A 93 4.03 -5.89 8.67
N ALA A 94 2.74 -6.03 8.31
CA ALA A 94 2.02 -7.30 8.40
C ALA A 94 2.62 -8.36 7.46
N SER A 95 2.98 -7.97 6.24
CA SER A 95 3.57 -8.89 5.28
C SER A 95 5.02 -9.26 5.63
N LEU A 96 5.81 -8.35 6.18
CA LEU A 96 7.16 -8.63 6.69
C LEU A 96 7.11 -9.61 7.86
N ALA A 97 6.21 -9.40 8.82
CA ALA A 97 6.01 -10.32 9.94
C ALA A 97 5.60 -11.72 9.46
N ALA A 98 4.70 -11.81 8.47
CA ALA A 98 4.29 -13.08 7.88
C ALA A 98 5.44 -13.75 7.12
N ALA A 99 6.23 -12.99 6.34
CA ALA A 99 7.38 -13.50 5.60
C ALA A 99 8.47 -14.05 6.54
N ALA A 100 8.70 -13.39 7.67
CA ALA A 100 9.63 -13.84 8.70
C ALA A 100 9.24 -15.23 9.29
N GLY A 101 7.95 -15.56 9.30
CA GLY A 101 7.48 -16.89 9.69
C GLY A 101 7.98 -18.04 8.82
N TYR A 102 8.42 -17.76 7.59
CA TYR A 102 9.08 -18.72 6.70
C TYR A 102 10.61 -18.80 6.90
N GLY A 103 11.18 -17.94 7.77
CA GLY A 103 12.61 -17.75 7.93
C GLY A 103 13.17 -16.84 6.83
N ARG A 104 14.24 -17.26 6.13
CA ARG A 104 14.86 -16.44 5.08
C ARG A 104 13.88 -16.18 3.93
N PHE A 105 13.65 -14.92 3.60
CA PHE A 105 12.81 -14.52 2.47
C PHE A 105 13.52 -13.47 1.61
N THR A 106 13.04 -13.30 0.39
CA THR A 106 13.47 -12.24 -0.52
C THR A 106 12.28 -11.38 -0.93
N ILE A 107 12.52 -10.10 -1.21
CA ILE A 107 11.51 -9.18 -1.70
C ILE A 107 11.72 -8.97 -3.20
N VAL A 108 10.66 -9.07 -3.99
CA VAL A 108 10.65 -8.74 -5.42
C VAL A 108 9.68 -7.61 -5.66
N THR A 109 10.16 -6.51 -6.25
CA THR A 109 9.34 -5.32 -6.52
C THR A 109 9.49 -4.84 -7.95
N VAL A 110 8.39 -4.34 -8.51
CA VAL A 110 8.38 -3.70 -9.84
C VAL A 110 8.92 -2.27 -9.83
N TRP A 111 9.27 -1.73 -8.68
CA TRP A 111 9.82 -0.38 -8.58
C TRP A 111 11.32 -0.36 -8.87
N PRO A 112 11.87 0.78 -9.34
CA PRO A 112 13.30 0.94 -9.56
C PRO A 112 14.08 1.13 -8.25
N ARG A 113 15.40 0.97 -8.33
CA ARG A 113 16.29 1.04 -7.15
C ARG A 113 16.30 2.39 -6.44
N SER A 114 15.98 3.49 -7.12
CA SER A 114 15.86 4.81 -6.48
C SER A 114 14.83 4.81 -5.34
N MET A 115 13.80 3.95 -5.42
CA MET A 115 12.78 3.82 -4.37
C MET A 115 13.20 2.90 -3.20
N ARG A 116 14.48 2.48 -3.11
CA ARG A 116 14.96 1.58 -2.04
C ARG A 116 14.71 2.11 -0.62
N PHE A 117 14.64 3.43 -0.43
CA PHE A 117 14.42 4.06 0.88
C PHE A 117 13.14 3.56 1.57
N ILE A 118 12.11 3.16 0.80
CA ILE A 118 10.87 2.60 1.31
C ILE A 118 11.15 1.25 1.99
N TYR A 119 11.89 0.38 1.31
CA TYR A 119 12.21 -0.98 1.79
C TYR A 119 13.23 -0.95 2.93
N GLU A 120 14.30 -0.17 2.79
CA GLU A 120 15.34 -0.02 3.80
C GLU A 120 14.77 0.41 5.15
N GLU A 121 13.81 1.33 5.14
CA GLU A 121 13.15 1.76 6.36
C GLU A 121 12.26 0.67 6.95
N ARG A 122 11.40 0.04 6.15
CA ARG A 122 10.53 -1.03 6.64
C ARG A 122 11.33 -2.21 7.19
N LEU A 123 12.38 -2.63 6.47
CA LEU A 123 13.27 -3.71 6.95
C LEU A 123 13.99 -3.35 8.25
N ARG A 124 14.32 -2.07 8.46
CA ARG A 124 14.96 -1.61 9.69
C ARG A 124 14.01 -1.50 10.88
N THR A 125 12.74 -1.14 10.64
CA THR A 125 11.78 -0.79 11.70
C THR A 125 10.80 -1.92 12.04
N CYS A 126 10.52 -2.82 11.09
CA CYS A 126 9.54 -3.89 11.30
C CYS A 126 10.21 -5.16 11.82
N PRO A 127 9.57 -5.88 12.77
CA PRO A 127 10.03 -7.19 13.21
C PRO A 127 10.18 -8.17 12.03
N GLY A 128 11.28 -8.93 12.03
CA GLY A 128 11.57 -9.92 10.99
C GLY A 128 12.20 -9.35 9.72
N GLY A 129 12.41 -8.03 9.64
CA GLY A 129 13.08 -7.41 8.50
C GLY A 129 14.53 -7.88 8.31
N ASP A 130 15.19 -8.30 9.38
CA ASP A 130 16.54 -8.88 9.39
C ASP A 130 16.62 -10.26 8.70
N GLN A 131 15.51 -10.94 8.50
CA GLN A 131 15.42 -12.21 7.77
C GLN A 131 15.33 -12.01 6.24
N CYS A 132 15.12 -10.77 5.78
CA CYS A 132 15.14 -10.44 4.36
C CYS A 132 16.56 -10.53 3.80
N VAL A 133 16.78 -11.45 2.87
CA VAL A 133 18.10 -11.66 2.24
C VAL A 133 18.43 -10.51 1.30
N ARG A 134 17.45 -10.10 0.48
CA ARG A 134 17.63 -9.08 -0.56
C ARG A 134 16.31 -8.49 -1.03
N VAL A 135 16.39 -7.28 -1.56
CA VAL A 135 15.31 -6.66 -2.34
C VAL A 135 15.74 -6.59 -3.80
N HIS A 136 14.95 -7.20 -4.68
CA HIS A 136 15.14 -7.19 -6.12
C HIS A 136 14.26 -6.12 -6.75
N TYR A 137 14.88 -5.15 -7.40
CA TYR A 137 14.23 -4.03 -8.07
C TYR A 137 14.20 -4.33 -9.57
N LEU A 138 13.03 -4.53 -10.16
CA LEU A 138 12.91 -5.07 -11.51
C LEU A 138 12.86 -3.99 -12.60
N SER A 139 12.35 -2.80 -12.28
CA SER A 139 12.20 -1.75 -13.30
C SER A 139 13.42 -0.83 -13.37
N ALA A 140 13.61 -0.24 -14.55
CA ALA A 140 14.51 0.88 -14.75
C ALA A 140 13.91 2.18 -14.21
N GLU A 141 14.74 3.20 -13.96
CA GLU A 141 14.32 4.51 -13.43
C GLU A 141 13.29 5.21 -14.33
N ALA A 142 13.38 5.02 -15.64
CA ALA A 142 12.43 5.59 -16.62
C ALA A 142 10.98 5.11 -16.41
N GLU A 143 10.76 4.00 -15.70
CA GLU A 143 9.41 3.51 -15.38
C GLU A 143 8.63 4.50 -14.51
N LEU A 144 9.31 5.29 -13.66
CA LEU A 144 8.68 6.30 -12.82
C LEU A 144 7.97 7.40 -13.62
N ASP A 145 8.47 7.71 -14.82
CA ASP A 145 7.87 8.71 -15.69
C ASP A 145 6.72 8.15 -16.54
N MET A 146 6.56 6.83 -16.51
CA MET A 146 5.55 6.11 -17.30
C MET A 146 4.43 5.49 -16.47
N VAL A 147 4.43 5.64 -15.15
CA VAL A 147 3.53 4.90 -14.23
C VAL A 147 2.04 4.99 -14.61
N ALA A 148 1.60 6.14 -15.14
CA ALA A 148 0.21 6.34 -15.59
C ALA A 148 -0.01 6.00 -17.07
N ARG A 149 1.04 5.60 -17.81
CA ARG A 149 0.94 5.31 -19.25
C ARG A 149 0.60 3.84 -19.50
N ALA A 150 -0.12 3.57 -20.57
CA ALA A 150 -0.55 2.21 -20.94
C ALA A 150 0.62 1.21 -21.06
N GLN A 151 1.82 1.67 -21.39
CA GLN A 151 3.02 0.85 -21.54
C GLN A 151 3.75 0.54 -20.23
N SER A 152 3.39 1.20 -19.12
CA SER A 152 4.03 0.96 -17.83
C SER A 152 3.86 -0.48 -17.36
N VAL A 153 4.83 -0.97 -16.59
CA VAL A 153 4.75 -2.31 -15.99
C VAL A 153 3.48 -2.44 -15.15
N ARG A 154 3.10 -1.39 -14.42
CA ARG A 154 1.88 -1.36 -13.62
C ARG A 154 0.63 -1.58 -14.45
N GLU A 155 0.44 -0.86 -15.55
CA GLU A 155 -0.73 -1.00 -16.42
C GLU A 155 -0.73 -2.33 -17.18
N ARG A 156 0.43 -2.83 -17.57
CA ARG A 156 0.58 -4.16 -18.16
C ARG A 156 0.20 -5.28 -17.18
N MET A 157 0.57 -5.14 -15.89
CA MET A 157 0.13 -6.05 -14.83
C MET A 157 -1.40 -6.01 -14.64
N ARG A 158 -2.00 -4.82 -14.64
CA ARG A 158 -3.46 -4.67 -14.53
C ARG A 158 -4.20 -5.40 -15.65
N ARG A 159 -3.68 -5.30 -16.87
CA ARG A 159 -4.23 -6.01 -18.04
C ARG A 159 -3.83 -7.49 -18.09
N ARG A 160 -3.05 -7.96 -17.11
CA ARG A 160 -2.54 -9.34 -17.06
C ARG A 160 -1.86 -9.76 -18.36
N GLU A 161 -1.06 -8.89 -18.95
CA GLU A 161 -0.32 -9.18 -20.17
C GLU A 161 0.60 -10.38 -19.94
N ARG A 162 0.51 -11.37 -20.83
CA ARG A 162 1.25 -12.61 -20.68
C ARG A 162 2.75 -12.40 -20.53
N THR A 163 3.33 -11.51 -21.33
CA THR A 163 4.78 -11.23 -21.30
C THR A 163 5.23 -10.66 -19.97
N VAL A 164 4.47 -9.74 -19.36
CA VAL A 164 4.84 -9.19 -18.04
C VAL A 164 4.68 -10.23 -16.94
N LEU A 165 3.67 -11.11 -17.01
CA LEU A 165 3.51 -12.20 -16.04
C LEU A 165 4.66 -13.21 -16.13
N GLU A 166 5.10 -13.57 -17.34
CA GLU A 166 6.26 -14.44 -17.59
C GLU A 166 7.55 -13.79 -17.05
N GLU A 167 7.80 -12.51 -17.35
CA GLU A 167 8.98 -11.75 -16.89
C GLU A 167 9.03 -11.68 -15.35
N LEU A 168 7.91 -11.33 -14.70
CA LEU A 168 7.84 -11.21 -13.25
C LEU A 168 7.88 -12.56 -12.53
N GLY A 169 7.22 -13.57 -13.08
CA GLY A 169 7.24 -14.93 -12.54
C GLY A 169 8.65 -15.51 -12.56
N GLU A 170 9.35 -15.39 -13.68
CA GLU A 170 10.74 -15.82 -13.80
C GLU A 170 11.67 -15.04 -12.86
N ALA A 171 11.46 -13.72 -12.70
CA ALA A 171 12.22 -12.93 -11.76
C ALA A 171 12.01 -13.38 -10.30
N CYS A 172 10.78 -13.71 -9.89
CA CYS A 172 10.48 -14.26 -8.57
C CYS A 172 11.19 -15.61 -8.36
N ARG A 173 11.13 -16.50 -9.32
CA ARG A 173 11.81 -17.82 -9.27
C ARG A 173 13.32 -17.67 -9.16
N GLN A 174 13.93 -16.82 -9.99
CA GLN A 174 15.37 -16.56 -9.96
C GLN A 174 15.81 -15.93 -8.66
N ALA A 175 15.06 -14.95 -8.12
CA ALA A 175 15.35 -14.30 -6.85
C ALA A 175 15.35 -15.31 -5.70
N ALA A 176 14.34 -16.16 -5.61
CA ALA A 176 14.25 -17.20 -4.58
C ALA A 176 15.45 -18.15 -4.64
N ALA A 177 15.80 -18.65 -5.83
CA ALA A 177 16.90 -19.57 -6.04
C ALA A 177 18.26 -18.94 -5.71
N ALA A 178 18.51 -17.72 -6.21
CA ALA A 178 19.78 -17.00 -6.01
C ALA A 178 20.05 -16.65 -4.54
N ASP A 179 19.00 -16.33 -3.79
CA ASP A 179 19.11 -15.93 -2.39
C ASP A 179 18.96 -17.11 -1.41
N GLY A 180 18.59 -18.30 -1.89
CA GLY A 180 18.26 -19.44 -1.04
C GLY A 180 17.11 -19.11 -0.08
N ALA A 181 16.12 -18.40 -0.60
CA ALA A 181 14.99 -17.94 0.18
C ALA A 181 13.88 -18.99 0.27
N ASN A 182 13.21 -19.05 1.41
CA ASN A 182 12.09 -19.96 1.67
C ASN A 182 10.75 -19.37 1.25
N ALA A 183 10.71 -18.07 0.95
CA ALA A 183 9.54 -17.37 0.43
C ALA A 183 9.95 -16.14 -0.40
N VAL A 184 9.09 -15.74 -1.32
CA VAL A 184 9.16 -14.47 -2.04
C VAL A 184 8.06 -13.56 -1.54
N LEU A 185 8.41 -12.38 -1.01
CA LEU A 185 7.44 -11.35 -0.66
C LEU A 185 7.34 -10.34 -1.80
N LEU A 186 6.14 -10.10 -2.30
CA LEU A 186 5.92 -9.05 -3.29
C LEU A 186 6.06 -7.68 -2.64
N GLY A 187 6.92 -6.83 -3.19
CA GLY A 187 7.30 -5.55 -2.60
C GLY A 187 6.33 -4.39 -2.89
N CYS A 188 5.19 -4.66 -3.48
CA CYS A 188 4.17 -3.64 -3.75
C CYS A 188 2.77 -4.26 -3.73
N THR A 189 1.83 -3.61 -3.08
CA THR A 189 0.42 -4.01 -3.13
C THR A 189 -0.17 -3.92 -4.54
N CYS A 190 0.45 -3.15 -5.44
CA CYS A 190 0.10 -3.12 -6.86
C CYS A 190 0.35 -4.46 -7.58
N MET A 191 1.17 -5.37 -7.03
CA MET A 191 1.42 -6.71 -7.56
C MET A 191 0.41 -7.76 -7.06
N SER A 192 -0.36 -7.44 -6.03
CA SER A 192 -1.33 -8.35 -5.41
C SER A 192 -2.33 -8.98 -6.40
N PRO A 193 -2.85 -8.24 -7.41
CA PRO A 193 -3.78 -8.82 -8.38
C PRO A 193 -3.24 -10.00 -9.18
N ILE A 194 -1.92 -10.12 -9.30
CA ILE A 194 -1.24 -11.18 -10.06
C ILE A 194 -0.46 -12.17 -9.17
N ALA A 195 -0.60 -12.08 -7.85
CA ALA A 195 0.17 -12.91 -6.92
C ALA A 195 -0.06 -14.42 -7.14
N ALA A 196 -1.29 -14.83 -7.46
CA ALA A 196 -1.62 -16.23 -7.73
C ALA A 196 -0.98 -16.74 -9.02
N GLU A 197 -0.87 -15.89 -10.03
CA GLU A 197 -0.18 -16.25 -11.29
C GLU A 197 1.33 -16.34 -11.06
N LEU A 198 1.92 -15.45 -10.27
CA LEU A 198 3.34 -15.50 -9.93
C LEU A 198 3.69 -16.74 -9.09
N GLN A 199 2.78 -17.19 -8.23
CA GLN A 199 2.95 -18.43 -7.47
C GLN A 199 3.18 -19.64 -8.37
N ALA A 200 2.57 -19.69 -9.56
CA ALA A 200 2.74 -20.83 -10.49
C ALA A 200 4.17 -20.98 -11.04
N TRP A 201 5.02 -19.96 -10.89
CA TRP A 201 6.42 -19.96 -11.32
C TRP A 201 7.40 -20.38 -10.21
N CYS A 202 6.96 -20.40 -8.95
CA CYS A 202 7.85 -20.55 -7.79
C CYS A 202 7.54 -21.84 -7.02
N ASP A 203 8.58 -22.58 -6.65
CA ASP A 203 8.49 -23.73 -5.76
C ASP A 203 8.34 -23.31 -4.27
N VAL A 204 8.63 -22.05 -3.96
CA VAL A 204 8.45 -21.46 -2.64
C VAL A 204 7.21 -20.55 -2.62
N PRO A 205 6.60 -20.30 -1.44
CA PRO A 205 5.46 -19.41 -1.34
C PRO A 205 5.75 -18.01 -1.87
N VAL A 206 4.81 -17.46 -2.68
CA VAL A 206 4.77 -16.07 -3.11
C VAL A 206 3.75 -15.35 -2.24
N LEU A 207 4.21 -14.42 -1.43
CA LEU A 207 3.43 -13.73 -0.41
C LEU A 207 2.86 -12.43 -0.95
N ASP A 208 1.54 -12.30 -0.87
CA ASP A 208 0.78 -11.11 -1.27
C ASP A 208 0.68 -10.13 -0.09
N PRO A 209 1.33 -8.94 -0.16
CA PRO A 209 1.36 -8.00 0.96
C PRO A 209 -0.03 -7.44 1.31
N SER A 210 -0.90 -7.24 0.31
CA SER A 210 -2.22 -6.72 0.58
C SER A 210 -3.13 -7.75 1.23
N ALA A 211 -3.12 -8.99 0.75
CA ALA A 211 -3.93 -10.04 1.36
C ALA A 211 -3.49 -10.34 2.79
N LEU A 212 -2.18 -10.34 3.06
CA LEU A 212 -1.63 -10.52 4.41
C LEU A 212 -1.99 -9.35 5.33
N GLY A 213 -1.83 -8.12 4.86
CA GLY A 213 -2.18 -6.92 5.63
C GLY A 213 -3.68 -6.85 5.94
N GLN A 214 -4.54 -7.17 4.96
CA GLN A 214 -5.99 -7.15 5.17
C GLN A 214 -6.44 -8.23 6.17
N ARG A 215 -5.85 -9.43 6.13
CA ARG A 215 -6.12 -10.47 7.14
C ARG A 215 -5.71 -10.02 8.53
N ALA A 216 -4.52 -9.44 8.68
CA ALA A 216 -4.08 -8.89 9.95
C ALA A 216 -5.01 -7.77 10.46
N ALA A 217 -5.54 -6.93 9.55
CA ALA A 217 -6.50 -5.90 9.90
C ALA A 217 -7.86 -6.48 10.33
N PHE A 218 -8.32 -7.58 9.70
CA PHE A 218 -9.50 -8.31 10.15
C PHE A 218 -9.30 -8.86 11.56
N ASP A 219 -8.18 -9.49 11.82
CA ASP A 219 -7.85 -10.01 13.15
C ASP A 219 -7.85 -8.88 14.19
N ALA A 220 -7.24 -7.75 13.89
CA ALA A 220 -7.17 -6.60 14.78
C ALA A 220 -8.55 -5.98 15.06
N VAL A 221 -9.40 -5.80 14.04
CA VAL A 221 -10.75 -5.22 14.22
C VAL A 221 -11.68 -6.16 14.96
N MET A 222 -11.58 -7.48 14.72
CA MET A 222 -12.45 -8.47 15.33
C MET A 222 -12.08 -8.79 16.77
N ASN A 223 -10.79 -8.76 17.14
CA ASN A 223 -10.32 -9.00 18.50
C ASN A 223 -10.60 -7.82 19.44
N GLY A 224 -10.97 -6.67 18.89
CA GLY A 224 -11.39 -5.53 19.69
C GLY A 224 -10.28 -4.91 20.56
N ASP A 225 -9.01 -5.24 20.30
CA ASP A 225 -7.87 -4.66 20.98
C ASP A 225 -7.80 -3.15 20.68
N ARG A 226 -8.58 -2.43 21.42
CA ARG A 226 -8.29 -1.02 21.69
C ARG A 226 -7.14 -1.07 22.66
N ASP A 227 -5.92 -0.92 22.14
CA ASP A 227 -4.75 -0.78 22.99
C ASP A 227 -5.09 0.27 24.05
N GLY A 228 -5.14 -0.12 25.33
CA GLY A 228 -5.71 0.65 26.43
C GLY A 228 -5.02 2.01 26.71
N ALA A 229 -4.41 2.58 25.71
CA ALA A 229 -3.90 3.93 25.66
C ALA A 229 -5.09 4.91 25.70
N ARG A 230 -5.15 5.71 26.77
CA ARG A 230 -6.09 6.83 26.93
C ARG A 230 -6.16 7.62 25.62
N PRO A 231 -7.38 8.09 25.21
CA PRO A 231 -7.53 8.94 24.06
C PRO A 231 -6.55 10.11 24.19
N ARG A 232 -5.53 10.11 23.34
CA ARG A 232 -4.63 11.25 23.29
C ARG A 232 -5.44 12.37 22.66
N THR A 233 -5.73 13.41 23.43
CA THR A 233 -6.32 14.66 22.95
C THR A 233 -5.32 15.39 22.05
N MET A 234 -4.99 14.79 20.91
CA MET A 234 -4.17 15.44 19.91
C MET A 234 -5.06 16.29 19.00
N ARG A 235 -4.47 17.35 18.48
CA ARG A 235 -5.10 18.24 17.51
C ARG A 235 -5.24 17.49 16.18
N THR A 236 -6.28 16.66 16.06
CA THR A 236 -6.69 16.03 14.79
C THR A 236 -7.25 17.11 13.85
N GLY A 237 -7.27 16.80 12.54
CA GLY A 237 -7.81 17.69 11.52
C GLY A 237 -6.80 18.70 10.96
N GLN A 238 -5.52 18.66 11.33
CA GLN A 238 -4.52 19.54 10.74
C GLN A 238 -4.09 19.08 9.35
N ALA A 239 -3.87 17.78 9.15
CA ALA A 239 -3.59 17.22 7.83
C ALA A 239 -4.73 17.52 6.87
N ARG A 240 -5.97 17.34 7.30
CA ARG A 240 -7.17 17.70 6.55
C ARG A 240 -7.18 19.15 6.10
N ARG A 241 -6.90 20.10 7.01
CA ARG A 241 -6.84 21.54 6.69
C ARG A 241 -5.77 21.86 5.64
N LEU A 242 -4.59 21.22 5.76
CA LEU A 242 -3.51 21.43 4.81
C LEU A 242 -3.88 20.87 3.42
N VAL A 243 -4.47 19.69 3.37
CA VAL A 243 -4.96 19.09 2.12
C VAL A 243 -6.12 19.92 1.54
N ASP A 244 -7.03 20.48 2.36
CA ASP A 244 -8.08 21.41 1.91
C ASP A 244 -7.48 22.66 1.27
N LEU A 245 -6.44 23.24 1.84
CA LEU A 245 -5.75 24.40 1.27
C LEU A 245 -5.07 24.03 -0.05
N TRP A 246 -4.40 22.90 -0.12
CA TRP A 246 -3.79 22.39 -1.33
C TRP A 246 -4.80 22.23 -2.45
N LEU A 247 -5.88 21.51 -2.24
CA LEU A 247 -6.92 21.27 -3.24
C LEU A 247 -7.61 22.56 -3.71
N ARG A 248 -7.80 23.56 -2.82
CA ARG A 248 -8.35 24.87 -3.21
C ARG A 248 -7.38 25.63 -4.11
N HIS A 249 -6.09 25.54 -3.84
CA HIS A 249 -5.07 26.18 -4.67
C HIS A 249 -5.02 25.53 -6.06
N ASP A 250 -5.03 24.20 -6.13
CA ASP A 250 -5.02 23.48 -7.41
C ASP A 250 -6.27 23.76 -8.23
N ALA A 251 -7.44 23.83 -7.60
CA ALA A 251 -8.68 24.22 -8.28
C ALA A 251 -8.66 25.68 -8.79
N ALA A 252 -7.90 26.56 -8.15
CA ALA A 252 -7.69 27.93 -8.61
C ALA A 252 -6.64 28.00 -9.72
N ALA A 253 -5.59 27.19 -9.67
CA ALA A 253 -4.53 27.08 -10.68
C ALA A 253 -5.03 26.43 -11.97
N ASN A 254 -5.88 25.39 -11.88
CA ASN A 254 -6.52 24.75 -13.05
C ASN A 254 -7.49 25.66 -13.82
N LYS A 255 -7.81 26.85 -13.30
CA LYS A 255 -8.45 27.91 -14.08
C LYS A 255 -7.47 28.74 -14.89
N SER A 256 -6.17 28.55 -14.72
CA SER A 256 -5.13 29.37 -15.36
C SER A 256 -3.97 28.61 -16.02
N GLU A 257 -3.76 27.32 -15.84
CA GLU A 257 -2.81 26.48 -16.60
C GLU A 257 -2.71 25.07 -15.96
N ALA A 258 -2.78 24.03 -16.79
CA ALA A 258 -2.66 22.64 -16.34
C ALA A 258 -1.26 22.38 -15.76
N CYS A 259 -1.18 22.07 -14.49
CA CYS A 259 0.05 21.62 -13.85
C CYS A 259 0.25 20.12 -14.12
N ASP A 260 1.25 19.75 -14.94
CA ASP A 260 1.57 18.38 -15.37
C ASP A 260 1.99 17.43 -14.24
N VAL A 261 2.06 17.89 -13.00
CA VAL A 261 2.57 17.11 -11.85
C VAL A 261 1.46 16.40 -11.05
N CYS A 262 0.21 16.85 -11.15
CA CYS A 262 -0.87 16.40 -10.25
C CYS A 262 -1.98 15.59 -10.92
N VAL A 263 -1.94 15.35 -12.23
CA VAL A 263 -3.03 14.64 -12.91
C VAL A 263 -2.67 13.19 -13.17
N ILE A 264 -2.94 12.33 -12.18
CA ILE A 264 -3.40 10.97 -12.47
C ILE A 264 -4.94 11.10 -12.44
N GLY A 265 -5.47 11.71 -13.46
CA GLY A 265 -6.89 11.99 -13.57
C GLY A 265 -7.59 11.08 -14.55
N ASP A 266 -8.86 10.89 -14.32
CA ASP A 266 -9.86 10.27 -15.16
C ASP A 266 -9.64 10.54 -16.66
N SER A 267 -9.28 9.51 -17.41
CA SER A 267 -9.48 9.48 -18.85
C SER A 267 -10.73 8.63 -19.14
N THR A 268 -11.89 9.24 -19.01
CA THR A 268 -13.06 8.82 -19.78
C THR A 268 -12.93 9.49 -21.14
N GLU A 269 -12.24 8.89 -22.08
CA GLU A 269 -12.45 9.19 -23.51
C GLU A 269 -13.59 8.31 -23.99
N GLU A 270 -14.72 8.98 -24.27
CA GLU A 270 -15.78 8.46 -25.10
C GLU A 270 -15.26 8.34 -26.54
N ASP A 271 -15.27 7.13 -27.07
CA ASP A 271 -15.08 6.83 -28.50
C ASP A 271 -16.19 7.48 -29.35
N GLN A 272 -15.78 8.24 -30.33
CA GLN A 272 -16.55 8.46 -31.57
C GLN A 272 -15.86 7.79 -32.75
#